data_6c80f56b8d5992690e73921a2c260c42
#
_entry.id   6c80f56b8d5992690e73921a2c260c42
#
_cell.length_a   1.000
_cell.length_b   1.000
_cell.length_c   1.000
_cell.angle_alpha   90.00
_cell.angle_beta   90.00
_cell.angle_gamma   90.00
#
_symmetry.space_group_name_H-M   'P 1'
#
loop_
_entity.id
_entity.type
_entity.pdbx_description
1 polymer ?
#
loop_
_entity_poly.entity_id
_entity_poly.type
_entity_poly.pdbx_seq_one_letter_code
_entity_poly.pdbx_strand_id
1 'polypeptide(L)'
;MKKVLFSFALSLLMISNLIAQNQLPIDAETKKITYTEVVQVDGAKKDDLYLKAKNWALANGFKQVTDSKAEGKFVAKGHFGVQYPSPMRGMNHSGTVNYLFSISVKDGKYKYELVDFVHESPKGNGGKLENELPQCGKYTLVPAGWSTIKTKSAESAQATVNSLKQELAGAPAAAEKKSEDW
;
A
#
# COMPACT_ATOMS: atom_id res chain seq x y z
N MET A 1 24.23 17.31 37.23
CA MET A 1 24.36 15.97 36.64
C MET A 1 23.04 15.27 36.33
N LYS A 2 21.85 15.83 36.63
CA LYS A 2 20.52 15.21 36.34
C LYS A 2 19.92 15.52 34.95
N LYS A 3 20.48 16.47 34.20
CA LYS A 3 19.95 16.91 32.89
C LYS A 3 20.48 16.12 31.68
N VAL A 4 21.56 15.37 31.83
CA VAL A 4 22.19 14.61 30.74
C VAL A 4 21.53 13.24 30.55
N LEU A 5 20.93 12.65 31.60
CA LEU A 5 20.26 11.33 31.52
C LEU A 5 18.91 11.37 30.78
N PHE A 6 18.25 12.54 30.72
CA PHE A 6 16.95 12.67 30.05
C PHE A 6 17.09 12.75 28.51
N SER A 7 18.22 13.25 28.01
CA SER A 7 18.49 13.36 26.56
C SER A 7 18.84 12.01 25.91
N PHE A 8 19.39 11.07 26.71
CA PHE A 8 19.76 9.74 26.19
C PHE A 8 18.57 8.77 26.08
N ALA A 9 17.54 8.95 26.91
CA ALA A 9 16.32 8.12 26.86
C ALA A 9 15.43 8.47 25.65
N LEU A 10 15.47 9.70 25.14
CA LEU A 10 14.64 10.13 24.00
C LEU A 10 15.23 9.68 22.66
N SER A 11 16.54 9.47 22.57
CA SER A 11 17.21 9.00 21.34
C SER A 11 17.03 7.50 21.10
N LEU A 12 16.73 6.71 22.13
CA LEU A 12 16.54 5.25 22.01
C LEU A 12 15.16 4.86 21.46
N LEU A 13 14.17 5.78 21.52
CA LEU A 13 12.80 5.54 21.01
C LEU A 13 12.67 5.72 19.49
N MET A 14 13.67 6.29 18.80
CA MET A 14 13.63 6.52 17.35
C MET A 14 14.15 5.36 16.50
N ILE A 15 14.74 4.32 17.10
CA ILE A 15 15.42 3.23 16.35
C ILE A 15 14.49 2.06 16.04
N SER A 16 13.31 1.98 16.66
CA SER A 16 12.42 0.82 16.53
C SER A 16 11.58 0.78 15.23
N ASN A 17 11.63 1.79 14.38
CA ASN A 17 10.80 1.85 13.17
C ASN A 17 11.47 1.33 11.89
N LEU A 18 12.77 0.97 11.92
CA LEU A 18 13.50 0.58 10.72
C LEU A 18 13.41 -0.92 10.36
N ILE A 19 13.01 -1.76 11.29
CA ILE A 19 12.96 -3.24 11.08
C ILE A 19 11.59 -3.70 10.54
N ALA A 20 10.53 -2.91 10.69
CA ALA A 20 9.17 -3.28 10.28
C ALA A 20 8.89 -3.09 8.78
N GLN A 21 9.77 -2.45 8.02
CA GLN A 21 9.49 -2.05 6.63
C GLN A 21 9.50 -3.20 5.61
N ASN A 22 10.03 -4.37 5.95
CA ASN A 22 10.14 -5.50 5.01
C ASN A 22 9.19 -6.67 5.30
N GLN A 23 8.29 -6.54 6.27
CA GLN A 23 7.30 -7.57 6.56
C GLN A 23 5.93 -7.16 6.06
N LEU A 24 5.23 -8.10 5.45
CA LEU A 24 3.84 -7.92 5.03
C LEU A 24 2.97 -7.86 6.29
N PRO A 25 2.22 -6.75 6.52
CA PRO A 25 1.38 -6.62 7.71
C PRO A 25 0.18 -7.57 7.62
N ILE A 26 0.08 -8.48 8.59
CA ILE A 26 -1.05 -9.42 8.69
C ILE A 26 -2.06 -8.85 9.66
N ASP A 27 -3.28 -8.63 9.20
CA ASP A 27 -4.41 -8.29 10.04
C ASP A 27 -4.78 -9.43 10.98
N ALA A 28 -4.91 -9.15 12.27
CA ALA A 28 -5.08 -10.17 13.30
C ALA A 28 -6.43 -10.92 13.24
N GLU A 29 -7.45 -10.26 12.71
CA GLU A 29 -8.82 -10.82 12.64
C GLU A 29 -9.02 -11.58 11.33
N THR A 30 -8.69 -10.95 10.20
CA THR A 30 -8.94 -11.52 8.87
C THR A 30 -7.85 -12.47 8.40
N LYS A 31 -6.67 -12.46 9.07
CA LYS A 31 -5.44 -13.18 8.67
C LYS A 31 -4.96 -12.82 7.25
N LYS A 32 -5.40 -11.69 6.70
CA LYS A 32 -4.99 -11.20 5.39
C LYS A 32 -3.87 -10.16 5.52
N ILE A 33 -3.04 -10.08 4.50
CA ILE A 33 -2.11 -8.96 4.34
C ILE A 33 -2.95 -7.72 4.08
N THR A 34 -2.82 -6.72 4.97
CA THR A 34 -3.65 -5.51 4.92
C THR A 34 -2.81 -4.28 5.22
N TYR A 35 -2.63 -3.42 4.21
CA TYR A 35 -2.12 -2.06 4.41
C TYR A 35 -3.31 -1.13 4.55
N THR A 36 -3.53 -0.56 5.73
CA THR A 36 -4.65 0.34 5.98
C THR A 36 -4.27 1.44 6.96
N GLU A 37 -4.79 2.62 6.74
CA GLU A 37 -4.63 3.75 7.64
C GLU A 37 -5.72 4.80 7.40
N VAL A 38 -6.07 5.55 8.44
CA VAL A 38 -6.85 6.77 8.34
C VAL A 38 -5.92 7.97 8.40
N VAL A 39 -5.83 8.72 7.31
CA VAL A 39 -4.96 9.88 7.19
C VAL A 39 -5.78 11.16 7.29
N GLN A 40 -5.36 12.09 8.16
CA GLN A 40 -5.96 13.42 8.28
C GLN A 40 -5.35 14.35 7.23
N VAL A 41 -6.18 15.17 6.59
CA VAL A 41 -5.78 16.21 5.63
C VAL A 41 -6.64 17.45 5.93
N ASP A 42 -6.19 18.23 6.89
CA ASP A 42 -6.95 19.37 7.41
C ASP A 42 -7.38 20.33 6.30
N GLY A 43 -8.63 20.78 6.36
CA GLY A 43 -9.21 21.71 5.39
C GLY A 43 -9.54 21.10 4.02
N ALA A 44 -9.19 19.85 3.73
CA ALA A 44 -9.50 19.23 2.46
C ALA A 44 -11.00 18.86 2.37
N LYS A 45 -11.62 19.15 1.23
CA LYS A 45 -13.00 18.72 0.96
C LYS A 45 -13.04 17.28 0.46
N LYS A 46 -14.11 16.56 0.81
CA LYS A 46 -14.38 15.19 0.36
C LYS A 46 -14.22 15.05 -1.15
N ASP A 47 -14.85 15.96 -1.92
CA ASP A 47 -14.84 15.87 -3.37
C ASP A 47 -13.45 16.05 -3.99
N ASP A 48 -12.62 16.92 -3.41
CA ASP A 48 -11.25 17.14 -3.87
C ASP A 48 -10.36 15.93 -3.57
N LEU A 49 -10.46 15.40 -2.36
CA LEU A 49 -9.76 14.15 -1.97
C LEU A 49 -10.17 12.99 -2.88
N TYR A 50 -11.47 12.87 -3.18
CA TYR A 50 -11.98 11.82 -4.04
C TYR A 50 -11.41 11.91 -5.45
N LEU A 51 -11.49 13.09 -6.08
CA LEU A 51 -11.00 13.30 -7.44
C LEU A 51 -9.48 13.09 -7.55
N LYS A 52 -8.71 13.61 -6.59
CA LYS A 52 -7.26 13.39 -6.55
C LYS A 52 -6.91 11.92 -6.41
N ALA A 53 -7.52 11.21 -5.46
CA ALA A 53 -7.27 9.79 -5.26
C ALA A 53 -7.61 8.94 -6.48
N LYS A 54 -8.76 9.21 -7.11
CA LYS A 54 -9.19 8.54 -8.34
C LYS A 54 -8.22 8.82 -9.48
N ASN A 55 -7.87 10.09 -9.73
CA ASN A 55 -6.97 10.48 -10.80
C ASN A 55 -5.57 9.88 -10.58
N TRP A 56 -5.06 9.92 -9.34
CA TRP A 56 -3.80 9.26 -8.99
C TRP A 56 -3.85 7.76 -9.30
N ALA A 57 -4.90 7.06 -8.90
CA ALA A 57 -5.02 5.63 -9.14
C ALA A 57 -5.02 5.32 -10.65
N LEU A 58 -5.83 6.03 -11.43
CA LEU A 58 -5.91 5.83 -12.89
C LEU A 58 -4.59 6.16 -13.58
N ALA A 59 -3.90 7.24 -13.19
CA ALA A 59 -2.60 7.62 -13.73
C ALA A 59 -1.50 6.60 -13.39
N ASN A 60 -1.62 5.88 -12.26
CA ASN A 60 -0.73 4.79 -11.87
C ASN A 60 -1.16 3.40 -12.40
N GLY A 61 -2.06 3.35 -13.38
CA GLY A 61 -2.44 2.12 -14.08
C GLY A 61 -3.40 1.21 -13.33
N PHE A 62 -4.04 1.70 -12.27
CA PHE A 62 -5.08 0.94 -11.58
C PHE A 62 -6.32 0.78 -12.45
N LYS A 63 -6.92 -0.40 -12.42
CA LYS A 63 -8.17 -0.69 -13.14
C LYS A 63 -9.36 -0.52 -12.22
N GLN A 64 -10.21 0.46 -12.54
CA GLN A 64 -11.42 0.75 -11.78
C GLN A 64 -12.33 -0.48 -11.63
N VAL A 65 -12.84 -0.70 -10.43
CA VAL A 65 -13.83 -1.72 -10.09
C VAL A 65 -15.13 -1.06 -9.63
N THR A 66 -15.03 -0.12 -8.69
CA THR A 66 -16.18 0.63 -8.17
C THR A 66 -15.85 2.12 -8.14
N ASP A 67 -16.82 2.93 -8.52
CA ASP A 67 -16.74 4.40 -8.56
C ASP A 67 -18.03 4.98 -7.96
N SER A 68 -18.01 5.27 -6.66
CA SER A 68 -19.15 5.80 -5.92
C SER A 68 -18.80 7.15 -5.29
N LYS A 69 -18.81 8.21 -6.11
CA LYS A 69 -18.49 9.58 -5.67
C LYS A 69 -19.42 10.04 -4.55
N ALA A 70 -20.71 9.72 -4.63
CA ALA A 70 -21.70 10.10 -3.61
C ALA A 70 -21.34 9.53 -2.22
N GLU A 71 -20.86 8.29 -2.17
CA GLU A 71 -20.37 7.65 -0.94
C GLU A 71 -18.94 8.05 -0.58
N GLY A 72 -18.22 8.68 -1.50
CA GLY A 72 -16.79 8.97 -1.36
C GLY A 72 -15.94 7.69 -1.39
N LYS A 73 -16.37 6.66 -2.14
CA LYS A 73 -15.68 5.37 -2.21
C LYS A 73 -15.22 5.06 -3.63
N PHE A 74 -13.96 4.72 -3.76
CA PHE A 74 -13.36 4.25 -5.01
C PHE A 74 -12.62 2.93 -4.76
N VAL A 75 -12.81 1.95 -5.65
CA VAL A 75 -12.13 0.65 -5.57
C VAL A 75 -11.53 0.33 -6.93
N ALA A 76 -10.29 -0.13 -6.93
CA ALA A 76 -9.57 -0.48 -8.15
C ALA A 76 -8.62 -1.67 -7.94
N LYS A 77 -8.30 -2.38 -9.00
CA LYS A 77 -7.26 -3.41 -9.02
C LYS A 77 -5.93 -2.77 -9.38
N GLY A 78 -4.94 -2.94 -8.52
CA GLY A 78 -3.55 -2.61 -8.77
C GLY A 78 -2.72 -3.85 -9.05
N HIS A 79 -1.55 -3.64 -9.64
CA HIS A 79 -0.57 -4.69 -9.83
C HIS A 79 0.84 -4.12 -9.89
N PHE A 80 1.83 -4.95 -9.60
CA PHE A 80 3.25 -4.65 -9.84
C PHE A 80 4.00 -5.91 -10.30
N GLY A 81 5.03 -5.70 -11.11
CA GLY A 81 5.92 -6.76 -11.57
C GLY A 81 6.91 -7.18 -10.50
N VAL A 82 7.23 -8.47 -10.41
CA VAL A 82 8.26 -9.01 -9.54
C VAL A 82 9.22 -9.89 -10.32
N GLN A 83 10.50 -9.79 -9.99
CA GLN A 83 11.52 -10.73 -10.44
C GLN A 83 12.03 -11.51 -9.25
N TYR A 84 12.22 -12.82 -9.43
CA TYR A 84 12.63 -13.74 -8.37
C TYR A 84 13.51 -14.86 -8.89
N PRO A 85 14.38 -15.45 -8.04
CA PRO A 85 15.26 -16.55 -8.45
C PRO A 85 14.52 -17.74 -9.00
N SER A 86 14.98 -18.23 -10.15
CA SER A 86 14.54 -19.49 -10.74
C SER A 86 15.15 -20.68 -9.98
N PRO A 87 14.50 -21.87 -10.00
CA PRO A 87 15.15 -23.12 -9.61
C PRO A 87 16.43 -23.42 -10.41
N MET A 88 16.52 -22.92 -11.63
CA MET A 88 17.72 -23.03 -12.47
C MET A 88 18.73 -21.95 -12.11
N ARG A 89 19.94 -22.38 -11.72
CA ARG A 89 21.00 -21.49 -11.25
C ARG A 89 21.32 -20.39 -12.26
N GLY A 90 21.43 -19.14 -11.78
CA GLY A 90 21.78 -17.97 -12.59
C GLY A 90 20.66 -17.40 -13.43
N MET A 91 19.42 -17.89 -13.31
CA MET A 91 18.25 -17.37 -14.01
C MET A 91 17.25 -16.73 -13.04
N ASN A 92 16.52 -15.73 -13.54
CA ASN A 92 15.38 -15.15 -12.84
C ASN A 92 14.09 -15.41 -13.62
N HIS A 93 13.03 -15.61 -12.90
CA HIS A 93 11.66 -15.59 -13.42
C HIS A 93 11.01 -14.24 -13.15
N SER A 94 9.99 -13.92 -13.95
CA SER A 94 9.13 -12.76 -13.75
C SER A 94 7.71 -13.21 -13.44
N GLY A 95 7.05 -12.45 -12.61
CA GLY A 95 5.64 -12.60 -12.29
C GLY A 95 4.99 -11.26 -12.01
N THR A 96 3.72 -11.29 -11.71
CA THR A 96 2.91 -10.13 -11.33
C THR A 96 2.23 -10.41 -10.00
N VAL A 97 2.20 -9.42 -9.13
CA VAL A 97 1.39 -9.45 -7.92
C VAL A 97 0.21 -8.50 -8.12
N ASN A 98 -0.99 -9.05 -8.13
CA ASN A 98 -2.25 -8.32 -8.20
C ASN A 98 -2.76 -8.07 -6.79
N TYR A 99 -3.45 -6.94 -6.56
CA TYR A 99 -4.06 -6.60 -5.29
C TYR A 99 -5.28 -5.70 -5.48
N LEU A 100 -6.12 -5.62 -4.47
CA LEU A 100 -7.25 -4.71 -4.42
C LEU A 100 -6.87 -3.45 -3.62
N PHE A 101 -7.08 -2.30 -4.23
CA PHE A 101 -6.97 -0.98 -3.60
C PHE A 101 -8.37 -0.43 -3.36
N SER A 102 -8.63 0.07 -2.17
CA SER A 102 -9.82 0.85 -1.88
C SER A 102 -9.45 2.14 -1.16
N ILE A 103 -10.22 3.19 -1.42
CA ILE A 103 -10.15 4.43 -0.68
C ILE A 103 -11.56 4.92 -0.35
N SER A 104 -11.73 5.40 0.89
CA SER A 104 -12.94 6.04 1.37
C SER A 104 -12.59 7.42 1.90
N VAL A 105 -13.25 8.46 1.42
CA VAL A 105 -12.96 9.85 1.75
C VAL A 105 -14.13 10.51 2.49
N LYS A 106 -13.78 11.41 3.40
CA LYS A 106 -14.66 12.35 4.08
C LYS A 106 -13.99 13.71 4.11
N ASP A 107 -14.72 14.76 4.51
CA ASP A 107 -14.09 16.06 4.74
C ASP A 107 -12.96 15.91 5.77
N GLY A 108 -11.80 16.44 5.45
CA GLY A 108 -10.62 16.46 6.29
C GLY A 108 -9.88 15.13 6.48
N LYS A 109 -10.28 14.03 5.84
CA LYS A 109 -9.61 12.74 6.00
C LYS A 109 -9.96 11.71 4.92
N TYR A 110 -9.09 10.71 4.78
CA TYR A 110 -9.35 9.52 3.99
C TYR A 110 -8.86 8.26 4.70
N LYS A 111 -9.45 7.12 4.36
CA LYS A 111 -8.97 5.78 4.71
C LYS A 111 -8.62 5.07 3.42
N TYR A 112 -7.41 4.52 3.33
CA TYR A 112 -7.04 3.60 2.26
C TYR A 112 -6.91 2.17 2.78
N GLU A 113 -6.99 1.20 1.86
CA GLU A 113 -6.78 -0.20 2.13
C GLU A 113 -6.22 -0.90 0.89
N LEU A 114 -5.12 -1.67 1.06
CA LEU A 114 -4.58 -2.57 0.05
C LEU A 114 -4.65 -3.98 0.62
N VAL A 115 -5.33 -4.88 -0.11
CA VAL A 115 -5.60 -6.26 0.33
C VAL A 115 -5.57 -7.24 -0.85
N ASP A 116 -5.75 -8.54 -0.54
CA ASP A 116 -5.90 -9.62 -1.52
C ASP A 116 -4.72 -9.71 -2.50
N PHE A 117 -3.50 -9.71 -1.96
CA PHE A 117 -2.28 -9.85 -2.75
C PHE A 117 -2.12 -11.27 -3.30
N VAL A 118 -2.08 -11.41 -4.64
CA VAL A 118 -2.00 -12.69 -5.34
C VAL A 118 -0.89 -12.65 -6.38
N HIS A 119 0.06 -13.58 -6.28
CA HIS A 119 1.13 -13.75 -7.28
C HIS A 119 0.69 -14.68 -8.40
N GLU A 120 0.93 -14.23 -9.64
CA GLU A 120 0.71 -14.98 -10.88
C GLU A 120 1.96 -14.93 -11.76
N SER A 121 2.26 -16.03 -12.44
CA SER A 121 3.38 -16.13 -13.36
C SER A 121 3.16 -17.23 -14.39
N PRO A 122 3.61 -17.06 -15.65
CA PRO A 122 3.61 -18.13 -16.66
C PRO A 122 4.44 -19.36 -16.25
N LYS A 123 5.35 -19.19 -15.27
CA LYS A 123 6.22 -20.26 -14.75
C LYS A 123 5.68 -20.92 -13.47
N GLY A 124 4.47 -20.56 -13.05
CA GLY A 124 3.79 -21.12 -11.89
C GLY A 124 3.25 -20.05 -10.95
N ASN A 125 1.96 -20.13 -10.68
CA ASN A 125 1.27 -19.21 -9.79
C ASN A 125 1.61 -19.51 -8.33
N GLY A 126 2.14 -18.53 -7.61
CA GLY A 126 2.40 -18.63 -6.17
C GLY A 126 1.12 -18.55 -5.35
N GLY A 127 0.06 -17.93 -5.91
CA GLY A 127 -1.20 -17.72 -5.22
C GLY A 127 -1.14 -16.59 -4.20
N LYS A 128 -1.96 -16.69 -3.16
CA LYS A 128 -2.05 -15.67 -2.11
C LYS A 128 -0.74 -15.51 -1.35
N LEU A 129 -0.32 -14.28 -1.12
CA LEU A 129 0.93 -14.01 -0.41
C LEU A 129 0.89 -14.36 1.08
N GLU A 130 -0.29 -14.54 1.66
CA GLU A 130 -0.49 -15.05 3.02
C GLU A 130 -0.02 -16.49 3.16
N ASN A 131 -0.02 -17.28 2.08
CA ASN A 131 0.39 -18.67 2.13
C ASN A 131 1.85 -18.79 2.59
N GLU A 132 2.12 -19.73 3.47
CA GLU A 132 3.48 -20.07 3.88
C GLU A 132 4.29 -20.59 2.69
N LEU A 133 3.69 -21.50 1.91
CA LEU A 133 4.26 -22.08 0.70
C LEU A 133 3.46 -21.66 -0.55
N PRO A 134 4.14 -21.54 -1.71
CA PRO A 134 3.46 -21.22 -2.95
C PRO A 134 2.55 -22.37 -3.43
N GLN A 135 1.45 -22.04 -4.08
CA GLN A 135 0.50 -23.03 -4.63
C GLN A 135 1.12 -23.93 -5.68
N CYS A 136 2.04 -23.44 -6.51
CA CYS A 136 2.73 -24.21 -7.53
C CYS A 136 3.78 -25.20 -6.99
N GLY A 137 3.97 -25.25 -5.68
CA GLY A 137 4.94 -26.12 -5.03
C GLY A 137 6.40 -25.69 -5.17
N LYS A 138 7.25 -26.27 -4.32
CA LYS A 138 8.66 -25.88 -4.17
C LYS A 138 9.57 -26.14 -5.37
N TYR A 139 9.13 -26.98 -6.31
CA TYR A 139 9.95 -27.30 -7.49
C TYR A 139 9.83 -26.25 -8.58
N THR A 140 8.67 -25.61 -8.68
CA THR A 140 8.44 -24.54 -9.67
C THR A 140 8.84 -23.19 -9.11
N LEU A 141 8.53 -22.94 -7.84
CA LEU A 141 8.88 -21.73 -7.12
C LEU A 141 9.59 -22.11 -5.82
N VAL A 142 10.92 -22.00 -5.84
CA VAL A 142 11.75 -22.35 -4.67
C VAL A 142 11.49 -21.41 -3.50
N PRO A 143 11.75 -21.84 -2.24
CA PRO A 143 11.51 -21.03 -1.05
C PRO A 143 12.17 -19.63 -1.12
N ALA A 144 13.38 -19.53 -1.64
CA ALA A 144 14.08 -18.25 -1.82
C ALA A 144 13.33 -17.32 -2.78
N GLY A 145 12.76 -17.86 -3.88
CA GLY A 145 11.93 -17.12 -4.82
C GLY A 145 10.65 -16.63 -4.17
N TRP A 146 9.98 -17.49 -3.37
CA TRP A 146 8.77 -17.11 -2.64
C TRP A 146 9.03 -16.00 -1.62
N SER A 147 10.12 -16.11 -0.87
CA SER A 147 10.56 -15.06 0.05
C SER A 147 10.85 -13.76 -0.69
N THR A 148 11.56 -13.82 -1.82
CA THR A 148 11.83 -12.63 -2.66
C THR A 148 10.56 -11.96 -3.14
N ILE A 149 9.56 -12.74 -3.60
CA ILE A 149 8.25 -12.19 -4.02
C ILE A 149 7.60 -11.45 -2.87
N LYS A 150 7.55 -12.03 -1.66
CA LYS A 150 6.95 -11.39 -0.48
C LYS A 150 7.67 -10.09 -0.11
N THR A 151 9.02 -10.10 -0.06
CA THR A 151 9.81 -8.89 0.24
C THR A 151 9.58 -7.79 -0.79
N LYS A 152 9.64 -8.12 -2.09
CA LYS A 152 9.38 -7.14 -3.16
C LYS A 152 7.95 -6.62 -3.15
N SER A 153 7.00 -7.44 -2.73
CA SER A 153 5.61 -7.03 -2.55
C SER A 153 5.45 -6.03 -1.41
N ALA A 154 6.14 -6.24 -0.29
CA ALA A 154 6.14 -5.29 0.82
C ALA A 154 6.72 -3.93 0.40
N GLU A 155 7.86 -3.93 -0.29
CA GLU A 155 8.50 -2.72 -0.83
C GLU A 155 7.56 -1.97 -1.78
N SER A 156 6.92 -2.68 -2.73
CA SER A 156 6.04 -2.07 -3.73
C SER A 156 4.73 -1.55 -3.13
N ALA A 157 4.14 -2.28 -2.17
CA ALA A 157 2.94 -1.83 -1.45
C ALA A 157 3.24 -0.56 -0.63
N GLN A 158 4.38 -0.51 0.06
CA GLN A 158 4.78 0.67 0.81
C GLN A 158 5.05 1.87 -0.11
N ALA A 159 5.70 1.65 -1.26
CA ALA A 159 5.90 2.71 -2.26
C ALA A 159 4.56 3.25 -2.80
N THR A 160 3.59 2.36 -3.05
CA THR A 160 2.23 2.74 -3.46
C THR A 160 1.54 3.61 -2.41
N VAL A 161 1.59 3.20 -1.14
CA VAL A 161 1.03 3.96 -0.01
C VAL A 161 1.69 5.34 0.11
N ASN A 162 3.01 5.40 0.03
CA ASN A 162 3.75 6.66 0.14
C ASN A 162 3.40 7.61 -1.02
N SER A 163 3.29 7.10 -2.25
CA SER A 163 2.88 7.88 -3.42
C SER A 163 1.46 8.43 -3.28
N LEU A 164 0.51 7.62 -2.79
CA LEU A 164 -0.85 8.07 -2.49
C LEU A 164 -0.85 9.19 -1.44
N LYS A 165 -0.12 9.02 -0.35
CA LYS A 165 -0.04 10.02 0.71
C LYS A 165 0.55 11.34 0.22
N GLN A 166 1.60 11.29 -0.59
CA GLN A 166 2.20 12.48 -1.20
C GLN A 166 1.20 13.23 -2.10
N GLU A 167 0.48 12.52 -2.94
CA GLU A 167 -0.54 13.11 -3.82
C GLU A 167 -1.63 13.80 -3.03
N LEU A 168 -2.14 13.15 -1.97
CA LEU A 168 -3.27 13.69 -1.21
C LEU A 168 -2.87 14.75 -0.18
N ALA A 169 -1.62 14.76 0.28
CA ALA A 169 -1.11 15.82 1.18
C ALA A 169 -1.13 17.21 0.54
N GLY A 170 -1.01 17.29 -0.79
CA GLY A 170 -1.12 18.54 -1.57
C GLY A 170 -2.55 18.92 -1.95
N ALA A 171 -3.60 18.34 -1.33
CA ALA A 171 -4.97 18.78 -1.55
C ALA A 171 -5.15 20.21 -1.02
N PRO A 172 -5.60 21.20 -1.84
CA PRO A 172 -5.77 22.54 -1.34
C PRO A 172 -6.81 22.55 -0.23
N ALA A 173 -6.48 23.22 0.89
CA ALA A 173 -7.50 23.64 1.84
C ALA A 173 -8.56 24.43 1.04
N ALA A 174 -9.84 24.10 1.22
CA ALA A 174 -10.89 24.81 0.54
C ALA A 174 -10.71 26.31 0.84
N ALA A 175 -10.46 27.11 -0.21
CA ALA A 175 -10.50 28.55 -0.09
C ALA A 175 -11.89 28.90 0.50
N GLU A 176 -11.92 29.46 1.70
CA GLU A 176 -13.13 30.08 2.23
C GLU A 176 -13.57 31.10 1.16
N LYS A 177 -14.72 30.82 0.53
CA LYS A 177 -15.40 31.86 -0.22
C LYS A 177 -15.78 32.93 0.80
N LYS A 178 -14.98 33.98 0.90
CA LYS A 178 -15.47 35.24 1.47
C LYS A 178 -16.73 35.55 0.68
N SER A 179 -17.87 35.51 1.35
CA SER A 179 -19.09 36.10 0.84
C SER A 179 -18.79 37.59 0.67
N GLU A 180 -18.61 38.01 -0.56
CA GLU A 180 -18.71 39.44 -0.87
C GLU A 180 -20.21 39.76 -0.78
N ASP A 181 -20.59 40.31 0.36
CA ASP A 181 -21.86 40.99 0.54
C ASP A 181 -21.83 42.28 -0.27
N TRP A 182 -22.66 42.36 -1.30
CA TRP A 182 -23.01 43.58 -2.04
C TRP A 182 -24.37 44.07 -1.55
#